data_bdf547a61c690672e733c165941ac146
#
_entry.id   bdf547a61c690672e733c165941ac146
#
_cell.length_a   1.000
_cell.length_b   1.000
_cell.length_c   1.000
_cell.angle_alpha   90.00
_cell.angle_beta   90.00
_cell.angle_gamma   90.00
#
_symmetry.space_group_name_H-M   'P 1'
#
loop_
_entity.id
_entity.type
_entity.pdbx_description
1 polymer ?
#
loop_
_entity_poly.entity_id
_entity_poly.type
_entity_poly.pdbx_seq_one_letter_code
_entity_poly.pdbx_strand_id
1 'polypeptide(L)'
;MTMDRRPIGVFDSGLGGLCAVSELTKILPGEDIIYFGDTGRVPYGSRSIQTLRKYAAEDIAFLLSHDVKMILAACGTVSSSVLEDLAGECPVPLLGVVDGAVKKAISLCRGGKIGIIGTETTVNSGIFERKIAASMPEAKLKSIACPLFVPLVENGFISRDCEITRLMCHHYLAEMKAFSPDVLILGCTHFPIISEIIADFMPDVALVDPAKEAAHELLHALNAAGIASDSTHGEVKYFVSDAPERFSANAWIFLGGENEIKANKVEL
;
A
#
# COMPACT_ATOMS: atom_id res chain seq x y z
N MET A 1 11.03 -13.91 27.33
CA MET A 1 10.78 -12.70 26.55
C MET A 1 9.37 -12.24 26.89
N THR A 2 9.16 -11.02 27.32
CA THR A 2 7.80 -10.50 27.58
C THR A 2 7.15 -10.22 26.21
N MET A 3 6.05 -10.93 25.96
CA MET A 3 5.24 -10.76 24.74
C MET A 3 4.66 -9.35 24.68
N ASP A 4 4.73 -8.73 23.52
CA ASP A 4 4.18 -7.38 23.32
C ASP A 4 2.82 -7.51 22.63
N ARG A 5 1.74 -7.29 23.38
CA ARG A 5 0.35 -7.36 22.91
C ARG A 5 -0.19 -6.05 22.38
N ARG A 6 0.65 -5.01 22.33
CA ARG A 6 0.25 -3.76 21.70
C ARG A 6 -0.09 -3.99 20.24
N PRO A 7 -1.08 -3.28 19.69
CA PRO A 7 -1.51 -3.48 18.30
C PRO A 7 -0.47 -2.97 17.30
N ILE A 8 -0.61 -3.42 16.07
CA ILE A 8 0.04 -2.84 14.89
C ILE A 8 -0.83 -1.69 14.39
N GLY A 9 -0.25 -0.51 14.18
CA GLY A 9 -0.91 0.59 13.51
C GLY A 9 -0.76 0.47 12.00
N VAL A 10 -1.85 0.66 11.25
CA VAL A 10 -1.83 0.73 9.78
C VAL A 10 -2.59 1.97 9.35
N PHE A 11 -2.01 2.81 8.51
CA PHE A 11 -2.75 3.94 7.95
C PHE A 11 -2.62 4.05 6.43
N ASP A 12 -3.63 4.67 5.84
CA ASP A 12 -3.71 4.98 4.41
C ASP A 12 -4.55 6.25 4.20
N SER A 13 -4.45 6.83 3.04
CA SER A 13 -5.31 7.96 2.64
C SER A 13 -6.81 7.65 2.61
N GLY A 14 -7.20 6.37 2.58
CA GLY A 14 -8.61 5.99 2.48
C GLY A 14 -8.87 4.51 2.61
N LEU A 15 -9.29 3.86 1.53
CA LEU A 15 -9.67 2.44 1.47
C LEU A 15 -8.52 1.51 1.10
N GLY A 16 -7.58 1.99 0.29
CA GLY A 16 -6.57 1.15 -0.37
C GLY A 16 -5.69 0.37 0.60
N GLY A 17 -5.39 0.95 1.76
CA GLY A 17 -4.60 0.29 2.80
C GLY A 17 -5.24 -0.95 3.42
N LEU A 18 -6.53 -1.18 3.20
CA LEU A 18 -7.19 -2.43 3.60
C LEU A 18 -6.59 -3.66 2.89
N CYS A 19 -5.98 -3.50 1.72
CA CYS A 19 -5.20 -4.57 1.10
C CYS A 19 -4.07 -5.05 2.02
N ALA A 20 -3.35 -4.13 2.66
CA ALA A 20 -2.30 -4.48 3.63
C ALA A 20 -2.88 -5.14 4.88
N VAL A 21 -4.03 -4.66 5.39
CA VAL A 21 -4.73 -5.31 6.50
C VAL A 21 -5.12 -6.75 6.13
N SER A 22 -5.68 -6.96 4.93
CA SER A 22 -6.02 -8.30 4.43
C SER A 22 -4.82 -9.24 4.40
N GLU A 23 -3.65 -8.76 3.95
CA GLU A 23 -2.44 -9.58 3.94
C GLU A 23 -1.87 -9.81 5.36
N LEU A 24 -1.88 -8.79 6.21
CA LEU A 24 -1.43 -8.91 7.61
C LEU A 24 -2.27 -9.93 8.39
N THR A 25 -3.59 -9.90 8.27
CA THR A 25 -4.47 -10.85 8.97
C THR A 25 -4.26 -12.31 8.54
N LYS A 26 -3.82 -12.54 7.29
CA LYS A 26 -3.48 -13.88 6.78
C LYS A 26 -2.19 -14.42 7.37
N ILE A 27 -1.13 -13.56 7.46
CA ILE A 27 0.20 -14.01 7.87
C ILE A 27 0.50 -13.79 9.35
N LEU A 28 -0.25 -12.91 10.01
CA LEU A 28 -0.15 -12.51 11.41
C LEU A 28 -1.52 -12.57 12.10
N PRO A 29 -2.21 -13.71 12.10
CA PRO A 29 -3.60 -13.81 12.59
C PRO A 29 -3.74 -13.55 14.09
N GLY A 30 -2.66 -13.54 14.84
CA GLY A 30 -2.63 -13.27 16.29
C GLY A 30 -2.32 -11.81 16.66
N GLU A 31 -2.10 -10.92 15.68
CA GLU A 31 -1.81 -9.53 15.95
C GLU A 31 -3.09 -8.68 15.95
N ASP A 32 -3.25 -7.85 16.97
CA ASP A 32 -4.25 -6.80 16.95
C ASP A 32 -3.82 -5.69 15.98
N ILE A 33 -4.78 -5.16 15.20
CA ILE A 33 -4.51 -4.10 14.22
C ILE A 33 -5.43 -2.92 14.47
N ILE A 34 -4.86 -1.72 14.52
CA ILE A 34 -5.58 -0.45 14.45
C ILE A 34 -5.40 0.12 13.05
N TYR A 35 -6.46 0.10 12.27
CA TYR A 35 -6.47 0.72 10.95
C TYR A 35 -7.01 2.14 11.02
N PHE A 36 -6.32 3.07 10.36
CA PHE A 36 -6.77 4.44 10.17
C PHE A 36 -6.81 4.81 8.68
N GLY A 37 -7.99 5.15 8.17
CA GLY A 37 -8.20 5.67 6.82
C GLY A 37 -8.53 7.15 6.84
N ASP A 38 -7.69 8.00 6.23
CA ASP A 38 -7.91 9.44 6.20
C ASP A 38 -8.88 9.86 5.09
N THR A 39 -10.09 9.32 5.15
CA THR A 39 -11.13 9.44 4.12
C THR A 39 -11.63 10.88 3.90
N GLY A 40 -11.49 11.76 4.88
CA GLY A 40 -11.89 13.16 4.77
C GLY A 40 -10.95 14.02 3.93
N ARG A 41 -9.71 13.57 3.66
CA ARG A 41 -8.68 14.35 2.98
C ARG A 41 -8.19 13.74 1.66
N VAL A 42 -8.81 12.66 1.20
CA VAL A 42 -8.53 12.05 -0.11
C VAL A 42 -8.79 13.01 -1.27
N PRO A 43 -8.09 12.88 -2.42
CA PRO A 43 -6.97 11.98 -2.66
C PRO A 43 -5.62 12.57 -2.22
N TYR A 44 -4.69 11.72 -1.78
CA TYR A 44 -3.32 12.12 -1.45
C TYR A 44 -2.43 12.28 -2.69
N GLY A 45 -2.69 11.51 -3.73
CA GLY A 45 -1.85 11.39 -4.93
C GLY A 45 -1.66 12.67 -5.77
N SER A 46 -2.39 13.75 -5.45
CA SER A 46 -2.29 15.07 -6.09
C SER A 46 -1.93 16.19 -5.11
N ARG A 47 -1.56 15.86 -3.86
CA ARG A 47 -1.24 16.85 -2.82
C ARG A 47 0.24 17.25 -2.86
N SER A 48 0.54 18.46 -2.35
CA SER A 48 1.93 18.89 -2.17
C SER A 48 2.63 18.07 -1.07
N ILE A 49 3.96 17.97 -1.16
CA ILE A 49 4.78 17.26 -0.16
C ILE A 49 4.55 17.81 1.26
N GLN A 50 4.45 19.13 1.41
CA GLN A 50 4.18 19.77 2.71
C GLN A 50 2.82 19.32 3.29
N THR A 51 1.78 19.26 2.44
CA THR A 51 0.45 18.80 2.85
C THR A 51 0.48 17.33 3.23
N LEU A 52 1.16 16.49 2.43
CA LEU A 52 1.31 15.06 2.70
C LEU A 52 2.05 14.80 4.01
N ARG A 53 3.15 15.54 4.27
CA ARG A 53 3.88 15.42 5.54
C ARG A 53 2.99 15.76 6.74
N LYS A 54 2.22 16.87 6.64
CA LYS A 54 1.29 17.25 7.69
C LYS A 54 0.25 16.14 7.96
N TYR A 55 -0.42 15.67 6.92
CA TYR A 55 -1.46 14.64 7.04
C TYR A 55 -0.90 13.35 7.62
N ALA A 56 0.20 12.84 7.07
CA ALA A 56 0.83 11.63 7.56
C ALA A 56 1.32 11.75 9.02
N ALA A 57 1.79 12.92 9.44
CA ALA A 57 2.17 13.15 10.83
C ALA A 57 0.97 13.11 11.79
N GLU A 58 -0.19 13.64 11.37
CA GLU A 58 -1.44 13.56 12.14
C GLU A 58 -1.97 12.13 12.19
N ASP A 59 -1.92 11.38 11.08
CA ASP A 59 -2.31 9.97 11.02
C ASP A 59 -1.43 9.11 11.95
N ILE A 60 -0.11 9.34 11.95
CA ILE A 60 0.84 8.69 12.85
C ILE A 60 0.54 9.03 14.31
N ALA A 61 0.29 10.31 14.63
CA ALA A 61 -0.04 10.75 15.99
C ALA A 61 -1.32 10.07 16.50
N PHE A 62 -2.34 9.91 15.65
CA PHE A 62 -3.54 9.17 15.99
C PHE A 62 -3.23 7.71 16.33
N LEU A 63 -2.44 7.02 15.52
CA LEU A 63 -2.06 5.63 15.80
C LEU A 63 -1.24 5.50 17.09
N LEU A 64 -0.31 6.42 17.33
CA LEU A 64 0.48 6.45 18.57
C LEU A 64 -0.39 6.65 19.82
N SER A 65 -1.51 7.37 19.72
CA SER A 65 -2.46 7.51 20.82
C SER A 65 -3.14 6.19 21.24
N HIS A 66 -3.07 5.17 20.38
CA HIS A 66 -3.55 3.81 20.64
C HIS A 66 -2.45 2.84 21.13
N ASP A 67 -1.30 3.36 21.56
CA ASP A 67 -0.16 2.57 22.08
C ASP A 67 0.29 1.45 21.14
N VAL A 68 0.38 1.74 19.83
CA VAL A 68 0.84 0.77 18.84
C VAL A 68 2.32 0.46 19.00
N LYS A 69 2.72 -0.79 18.72
CA LYS A 69 4.12 -1.24 18.80
C LYS A 69 4.93 -1.01 17.54
N MET A 70 4.26 -0.86 16.41
CA MET A 70 4.83 -0.66 15.08
C MET A 70 3.78 -0.04 14.16
N ILE A 71 4.20 0.75 13.16
CA ILE A 71 3.30 1.39 12.21
C ILE A 71 3.66 0.98 10.79
N LEU A 72 2.65 0.66 9.98
CA LEU A 72 2.74 0.49 8.54
C LEU A 72 2.01 1.64 7.82
N ALA A 73 2.75 2.46 7.09
CA ALA A 73 2.19 3.40 6.12
C ALA A 73 1.82 2.61 4.85
N ALA A 74 0.57 2.17 4.77
CA ALA A 74 0.10 1.39 3.62
C ALA A 74 -0.07 2.23 2.36
N CYS A 75 -0.19 3.55 2.48
CA CYS A 75 -0.33 4.48 1.35
C CYS A 75 0.95 4.57 0.51
N GLY A 76 0.88 4.17 -0.77
CA GLY A 76 2.00 4.29 -1.72
C GLY A 76 2.50 5.72 -1.88
N THR A 77 1.59 6.71 -1.89
CA THR A 77 1.94 8.14 -1.99
C THR A 77 2.74 8.62 -0.78
N VAL A 78 2.31 8.29 0.44
CA VAL A 78 3.04 8.65 1.67
C VAL A 78 4.40 7.93 1.71
N SER A 79 4.39 6.62 1.47
CA SER A 79 5.60 5.79 1.50
C SER A 79 6.66 6.22 0.50
N SER A 80 6.24 6.78 -0.63
CA SER A 80 7.16 7.23 -1.68
C SER A 80 7.65 8.67 -1.53
N SER A 81 7.03 9.48 -0.67
CA SER A 81 7.29 10.92 -0.67
C SER A 81 7.76 11.51 0.65
N VAL A 82 7.20 11.09 1.79
CA VAL A 82 7.45 11.73 3.09
C VAL A 82 7.84 10.75 4.21
N LEU A 83 7.75 9.45 3.97
CA LEU A 83 7.95 8.44 5.01
C LEU A 83 9.36 8.45 5.60
N GLU A 84 10.39 8.61 4.76
CA GLU A 84 11.79 8.60 5.20
C GLU A 84 12.07 9.73 6.21
N ASP A 85 11.47 10.91 5.99
CA ASP A 85 11.59 12.05 6.92
C ASP A 85 10.87 11.77 8.25
N LEU A 86 9.66 11.18 8.18
CA LEU A 86 8.83 10.90 9.36
C LEU A 86 9.35 9.73 10.19
N ALA A 87 10.01 8.76 9.56
CA ALA A 87 10.53 7.58 10.26
C ALA A 87 11.59 7.93 11.31
N GLY A 88 12.40 8.96 11.06
CA GLY A 88 13.39 9.44 12.02
C GLY A 88 12.79 10.14 13.25
N GLU A 89 11.54 10.58 13.17
CA GLU A 89 10.82 11.30 14.24
C GLU A 89 9.84 10.37 14.99
N CYS A 90 9.52 9.19 14.44
CA CYS A 90 8.54 8.27 14.99
C CYS A 90 9.14 7.45 16.16
N PRO A 91 8.49 7.39 17.34
CA PRO A 91 9.02 6.67 18.51
C PRO A 91 8.92 5.13 18.41
N VAL A 92 8.18 4.62 17.42
CA VAL A 92 8.08 3.19 17.12
C VAL A 92 8.54 2.94 15.67
N PRO A 93 8.93 1.71 15.30
CA PRO A 93 9.28 1.40 13.93
C PRO A 93 8.17 1.79 12.95
N LEU A 94 8.51 2.57 11.93
CA LEU A 94 7.61 3.03 10.88
C LEU A 94 8.07 2.46 9.54
N LEU A 95 7.26 1.56 8.99
CA LEU A 95 7.51 0.90 7.70
C LEU A 95 6.60 1.47 6.63
N GLY A 96 7.01 1.30 5.37
CA GLY A 96 6.20 1.64 4.21
C GLY A 96 6.14 0.49 3.21
N VAL A 97 5.46 0.74 2.09
CA VAL A 97 5.23 -0.29 1.07
C VAL A 97 6.31 -0.34 -0.03
N VAL A 98 7.29 0.56 0.00
CA VAL A 98 8.28 0.70 -1.07
C VAL A 98 9.39 -0.35 -0.96
N ASP A 99 10.00 -0.52 0.21
CA ASP A 99 11.22 -1.32 0.38
C ASP A 99 10.99 -2.80 0.08
N GLY A 100 9.93 -3.39 0.59
CA GLY A 100 9.56 -4.78 0.30
C GLY A 100 9.29 -4.99 -1.20
N ALA A 101 8.55 -4.08 -1.83
CA ALA A 101 8.26 -4.15 -3.25
C ALA A 101 9.52 -4.05 -4.12
N VAL A 102 10.48 -3.19 -3.76
CA VAL A 102 11.77 -3.07 -4.46
C VAL A 102 12.58 -4.35 -4.32
N LYS A 103 12.74 -4.89 -3.11
CA LYS A 103 13.45 -6.16 -2.88
C LYS A 103 12.84 -7.29 -3.70
N LYS A 104 11.52 -7.39 -3.70
CA LYS A 104 10.80 -8.40 -4.47
C LYS A 104 11.00 -8.24 -5.96
N ALA A 105 10.85 -7.02 -6.49
CA ALA A 105 11.03 -6.75 -7.90
C ALA A 105 12.45 -7.12 -8.38
N ILE A 106 13.48 -6.75 -7.62
CA ILE A 106 14.86 -7.13 -7.93
C ILE A 106 15.03 -8.66 -7.95
N SER A 107 14.44 -9.37 -6.98
CA SER A 107 14.54 -10.84 -6.89
C SER A 107 13.88 -11.55 -8.08
N LEU A 108 12.87 -10.96 -8.69
CA LEU A 108 12.14 -11.51 -9.84
C LEU A 108 12.70 -11.05 -11.19
N CYS A 109 13.48 -9.98 -11.21
CA CYS A 109 14.00 -9.39 -12.44
C CYS A 109 15.11 -10.25 -13.04
N ARG A 110 14.92 -10.73 -14.27
CA ARG A 110 15.86 -11.62 -14.98
C ARG A 110 16.56 -10.95 -16.15
N GLY A 111 15.87 -10.09 -16.87
CA GLY A 111 16.35 -9.39 -18.06
C GLY A 111 16.81 -7.95 -17.79
N GLY A 112 16.76 -7.50 -16.55
CA GLY A 112 17.19 -6.17 -16.14
C GLY A 112 16.21 -5.05 -16.43
N LYS A 113 14.93 -5.34 -16.65
CA LYS A 113 13.90 -4.34 -16.92
C LYS A 113 12.81 -4.37 -15.85
N ILE A 114 12.61 -3.28 -15.15
CA ILE A 114 11.56 -3.15 -14.13
C ILE A 114 10.65 -1.97 -14.50
N GLY A 115 9.36 -2.24 -14.54
CA GLY A 115 8.31 -1.24 -14.69
C GLY A 115 7.75 -0.84 -13.33
N ILE A 116 7.31 0.40 -13.20
CA ILE A 116 6.61 0.93 -12.04
C ILE A 116 5.36 1.65 -12.53
N ILE A 117 4.22 1.39 -11.91
CA ILE A 117 3.03 2.20 -12.08
C ILE A 117 2.57 2.72 -10.72
N GLY A 118 2.03 3.95 -10.70
CA GLY A 118 1.66 4.60 -9.44
C GLY A 118 0.78 5.83 -9.65
N THR A 119 0.56 6.56 -8.55
CA THR A 119 0.00 7.93 -8.63
C THR A 119 1.04 8.90 -9.21
N GLU A 120 0.61 10.09 -9.61
CA GLU A 120 1.53 11.12 -10.10
C GLU A 120 2.61 11.45 -9.06
N THR A 121 2.24 11.62 -7.79
CA THR A 121 3.19 11.90 -6.72
C THR A 121 4.18 10.73 -6.54
N THR A 122 3.71 9.49 -6.57
CA THR A 122 4.58 8.31 -6.45
C THR A 122 5.60 8.25 -7.57
N VAL A 123 5.18 8.43 -8.80
CA VAL A 123 6.07 8.41 -9.98
C VAL A 123 7.05 9.59 -9.94
N ASN A 124 6.55 10.79 -9.66
CA ASN A 124 7.38 12.00 -9.62
C ASN A 124 8.39 12.01 -8.47
N SER A 125 8.18 11.22 -7.41
CA SER A 125 9.13 11.09 -6.30
C SER A 125 10.45 10.43 -6.71
N GLY A 126 10.41 9.54 -7.72
CA GLY A 126 11.57 8.76 -8.17
C GLY A 126 12.12 7.80 -7.11
N ILE A 127 11.36 7.48 -6.05
CA ILE A 127 11.87 6.68 -4.92
C ILE A 127 12.16 5.22 -5.34
N PHE A 128 11.25 4.63 -6.13
CA PHE A 128 11.45 3.28 -6.62
C PHE A 128 12.71 3.19 -7.48
N GLU A 129 12.88 4.15 -8.40
CA GLU A 129 14.05 4.22 -9.27
C GLU A 129 15.34 4.37 -8.46
N ARG A 130 15.37 5.28 -7.47
CA ARG A 130 16.56 5.47 -6.61
C ARG A 130 16.90 4.22 -5.82
N LYS A 131 15.89 3.56 -5.21
CA LYS A 131 16.13 2.35 -4.40
C LYS A 131 16.51 1.15 -5.26
N ILE A 132 15.93 0.99 -6.45
CA ILE A 132 16.31 -0.07 -7.39
C ILE A 132 17.74 0.18 -7.89
N ALA A 133 18.06 1.40 -8.33
CA ALA A 133 19.39 1.73 -8.83
C ALA A 133 20.49 1.55 -7.78
N ALA A 134 20.19 1.77 -6.50
CA ALA A 134 21.15 1.53 -5.42
C ALA A 134 21.55 0.05 -5.29
N SER A 135 20.66 -0.89 -5.63
CA SER A 135 20.89 -2.33 -5.52
C SER A 135 21.14 -3.01 -6.87
N MET A 136 20.66 -2.41 -7.97
CA MET A 136 20.76 -2.92 -9.34
C MET A 136 21.01 -1.77 -10.32
N PRO A 137 22.24 -1.20 -10.34
CA PRO A 137 22.56 0.01 -11.13
C PRO A 137 22.30 -0.14 -12.64
N GLU A 138 22.43 -1.35 -13.16
CA GLU A 138 22.27 -1.66 -14.59
C GLU A 138 20.79 -1.85 -15.00
N ALA A 139 19.85 -1.80 -14.05
CA ALA A 139 18.44 -1.99 -14.36
C ALA A 139 17.92 -0.86 -15.25
N LYS A 140 17.18 -1.24 -16.28
CA LYS A 140 16.41 -0.30 -17.09
C LYS A 140 15.04 -0.12 -16.45
N LEU A 141 14.70 1.13 -16.15
CA LEU A 141 13.49 1.45 -15.41
C LEU A 141 12.53 2.27 -16.28
N LYS A 142 11.24 2.02 -16.12
CA LYS A 142 10.18 2.84 -16.71
C LYS A 142 9.06 3.01 -15.71
N SER A 143 8.68 4.26 -15.44
CA SER A 143 7.57 4.61 -14.56
C SER A 143 6.45 5.29 -15.32
N ILE A 144 5.19 4.94 -15.01
CA ILE A 144 4.00 5.53 -15.62
C ILE A 144 2.99 5.87 -14.52
N ALA A 145 2.51 7.11 -14.52
CA ALA A 145 1.40 7.51 -13.68
C ALA A 145 0.06 7.05 -14.27
N CYS A 146 -0.79 6.45 -13.43
CA CYS A 146 -2.10 5.94 -13.81
C CYS A 146 -3.20 6.53 -12.93
N PRO A 147 -3.48 7.85 -13.02
CA PRO A 147 -4.34 8.56 -12.08
C PRO A 147 -5.79 8.07 -12.08
N LEU A 148 -6.31 7.53 -13.18
CA LEU A 148 -7.70 7.07 -13.25
C LEU A 148 -7.92 5.68 -12.64
N PHE A 149 -6.89 4.90 -12.36
CA PHE A 149 -7.08 3.56 -11.76
C PHE A 149 -7.68 3.64 -10.36
N VAL A 150 -7.29 4.62 -9.54
CA VAL A 150 -7.86 4.81 -8.20
C VAL A 150 -9.37 5.03 -8.25
N PRO A 151 -9.91 6.06 -8.96
CA PRO A 151 -11.34 6.26 -9.01
C PRO A 151 -12.12 5.11 -9.69
N LEU A 152 -11.52 4.39 -10.63
CA LEU A 152 -12.16 3.20 -11.22
C LEU A 152 -12.35 2.11 -10.15
N VAL A 153 -11.33 1.80 -9.38
CA VAL A 153 -11.39 0.80 -8.31
C VAL A 153 -12.41 1.21 -7.24
N GLU A 154 -12.34 2.45 -6.75
CA GLU A 154 -13.24 2.93 -5.69
C GLU A 154 -14.72 2.99 -6.11
N ASN A 155 -15.00 3.04 -7.41
CA ASN A 155 -16.36 2.99 -7.95
C ASN A 155 -16.75 1.59 -8.47
N GLY A 156 -15.97 0.54 -8.15
CA GLY A 156 -16.33 -0.84 -8.42
C GLY A 156 -16.11 -1.31 -9.86
N PHE A 157 -15.39 -0.55 -10.70
CA PHE A 157 -15.02 -0.96 -12.06
C PHE A 157 -13.84 -1.95 -12.04
N ILE A 158 -14.00 -3.07 -11.30
CA ILE A 158 -12.94 -4.03 -10.97
C ILE A 158 -13.08 -5.40 -11.61
N SER A 159 -14.25 -5.71 -12.18
CA SER A 159 -14.48 -7.00 -12.84
C SER A 159 -13.48 -7.20 -13.98
N ARG A 160 -12.95 -8.42 -14.12
CA ARG A 160 -11.95 -8.78 -15.14
C ARG A 160 -12.39 -8.47 -16.56
N ASP A 161 -13.68 -8.49 -16.83
CA ASP A 161 -14.30 -8.15 -18.11
C ASP A 161 -14.77 -6.69 -18.22
N CYS A 162 -14.47 -5.85 -17.21
CA CYS A 162 -14.83 -4.43 -17.22
C CYS A 162 -14.15 -3.68 -18.38
N GLU A 163 -14.91 -3.33 -19.39
CA GLU A 163 -14.42 -2.68 -20.62
C GLU A 163 -13.73 -1.36 -20.35
N ILE A 164 -14.26 -0.54 -19.41
CA ILE A 164 -13.69 0.78 -19.07
C ILE A 164 -12.29 0.61 -18.50
N THR A 165 -12.12 -0.29 -17.52
CA THR A 165 -10.81 -0.51 -16.89
C THR A 165 -9.82 -1.16 -17.86
N ARG A 166 -10.29 -2.09 -18.70
CA ARG A 166 -9.47 -2.66 -19.79
C ARG A 166 -9.00 -1.60 -20.77
N LEU A 167 -9.88 -0.68 -21.18
CA LEU A 167 -9.51 0.44 -22.05
C LEU A 167 -8.47 1.35 -21.40
N MET A 168 -8.62 1.64 -20.10
CA MET A 168 -7.63 2.43 -19.36
C MET A 168 -6.30 1.70 -19.18
N CYS A 169 -6.30 0.37 -19.01
CA CYS A 169 -5.07 -0.42 -19.07
C CYS A 169 -4.38 -0.28 -20.43
N HIS A 170 -5.12 -0.38 -21.53
CA HIS A 170 -4.55 -0.13 -22.86
C HIS A 170 -3.96 1.27 -22.99
N HIS A 171 -4.68 2.28 -22.52
CA HIS A 171 -4.24 3.67 -22.62
C HIS A 171 -2.94 3.93 -21.85
N TYR A 172 -2.88 3.54 -20.57
CA TYR A 172 -1.71 3.81 -19.72
C TYR A 172 -0.54 2.86 -19.99
N LEU A 173 -0.82 1.58 -20.23
CA LEU A 173 0.21 0.55 -20.22
C LEU A 173 0.74 0.19 -21.64
N ALA A 174 0.27 0.83 -22.71
CA ALA A 174 0.77 0.56 -24.05
C ALA A 174 2.29 0.75 -24.16
N GLU A 175 2.82 1.84 -23.62
CA GLU A 175 4.25 2.08 -23.59
C GLU A 175 5.01 1.17 -22.61
N MET A 176 4.38 0.77 -21.50
CA MET A 176 4.96 -0.20 -20.59
C MET A 176 5.07 -1.58 -21.25
N LYS A 177 4.05 -1.98 -22.00
CA LYS A 177 4.07 -3.22 -22.78
C LYS A 177 5.16 -3.20 -23.87
N ALA A 178 5.32 -2.06 -24.56
CA ALA A 178 6.40 -1.88 -25.54
C ALA A 178 7.80 -1.90 -24.90
N PHE A 179 7.93 -1.41 -23.66
CA PHE A 179 9.16 -1.50 -22.85
C PHE A 179 9.47 -2.96 -22.49
N SER A 180 8.44 -3.81 -22.37
CA SER A 180 8.56 -5.24 -22.04
C SER A 180 9.38 -5.48 -20.76
N PRO A 181 8.90 -5.05 -19.59
CA PRO A 181 9.60 -5.30 -18.32
C PRO A 181 9.48 -6.76 -17.91
N ASP A 182 10.45 -7.27 -17.15
CA ASP A 182 10.37 -8.58 -16.50
C ASP A 182 9.34 -8.54 -15.34
N VAL A 183 9.30 -7.38 -14.68
CA VAL A 183 8.53 -7.17 -13.45
C VAL A 183 7.85 -5.80 -13.51
N LEU A 184 6.62 -5.73 -13.03
CA LEU A 184 5.86 -4.49 -12.88
C LEU A 184 5.46 -4.31 -11.41
N ILE A 185 5.94 -3.24 -10.77
CA ILE A 185 5.53 -2.85 -9.41
C ILE A 185 4.21 -2.08 -9.49
N LEU A 186 3.20 -2.55 -8.75
CA LEU A 186 1.89 -1.91 -8.62
C LEU A 186 1.92 -0.85 -7.52
N GLY A 187 2.63 0.26 -7.74
CA GLY A 187 3.02 1.27 -6.73
C GLY A 187 1.89 2.10 -6.11
N CYS A 188 0.65 1.61 -6.15
CA CYS A 188 -0.51 2.16 -5.48
C CYS A 188 -1.35 1.02 -4.89
N THR A 189 -1.88 1.21 -3.68
CA THR A 189 -2.66 0.23 -2.93
C THR A 189 -3.94 -0.24 -3.64
N HIS A 190 -4.45 0.53 -4.59
CA HIS A 190 -5.63 0.19 -5.39
C HIS A 190 -5.32 -0.74 -6.56
N PHE A 191 -4.10 -0.69 -7.09
CA PHE A 191 -3.76 -1.38 -8.34
C PHE A 191 -3.76 -2.91 -8.24
N PRO A 192 -3.43 -3.54 -7.10
CA PRO A 192 -3.59 -4.98 -6.93
C PRO A 192 -5.01 -5.49 -7.16
N ILE A 193 -6.04 -4.67 -6.90
CA ILE A 193 -7.46 -5.04 -7.10
C ILE A 193 -7.77 -5.32 -8.58
N ILE A 194 -7.10 -4.62 -9.49
CA ILE A 194 -7.25 -4.81 -10.95
C ILE A 194 -6.07 -5.58 -11.55
N SER A 195 -5.31 -6.30 -10.72
CA SER A 195 -4.11 -7.04 -11.17
C SER A 195 -4.41 -8.07 -12.25
N GLU A 196 -5.57 -8.73 -12.21
CA GLU A 196 -5.97 -9.68 -13.26
C GLU A 196 -6.15 -8.98 -14.63
N ILE A 197 -6.72 -7.77 -14.65
CA ILE A 197 -6.87 -6.99 -15.89
C ILE A 197 -5.50 -6.56 -16.42
N ILE A 198 -4.60 -6.15 -15.51
CA ILE A 198 -3.22 -5.78 -15.86
C ILE A 198 -2.47 -7.00 -16.40
N ALA A 199 -2.61 -8.17 -15.76
CA ALA A 199 -1.99 -9.42 -16.18
C ALA A 199 -2.51 -9.89 -17.56
N ASP A 200 -3.80 -9.76 -17.84
CA ASP A 200 -4.37 -10.06 -19.15
C ASP A 200 -3.75 -9.20 -20.26
N PHE A 201 -3.44 -7.94 -19.95
CA PHE A 201 -2.79 -7.04 -20.88
C PHE A 201 -1.29 -7.30 -21.04
N MET A 202 -0.62 -7.76 -19.97
CA MET A 202 0.83 -8.02 -19.88
C MET A 202 1.12 -9.43 -19.32
N PRO A 203 0.74 -10.51 -20.04
CA PRO A 203 0.71 -11.87 -19.49
C PRO A 203 2.10 -12.44 -19.11
N ASP A 204 3.18 -11.90 -19.69
CA ASP A 204 4.54 -12.38 -19.46
C ASP A 204 5.28 -11.58 -18.38
N VAL A 205 4.60 -10.67 -17.69
CA VAL A 205 5.19 -9.75 -16.72
C VAL A 205 4.81 -10.17 -15.30
N ALA A 206 5.80 -10.35 -14.43
CA ALA A 206 5.55 -10.61 -13.02
C ALA A 206 5.04 -9.34 -12.33
N LEU A 207 3.89 -9.43 -11.67
CA LEU A 207 3.34 -8.30 -10.91
C LEU A 207 3.79 -8.37 -9.45
N VAL A 208 4.20 -7.23 -8.91
CA VAL A 208 4.58 -7.09 -7.49
C VAL A 208 3.53 -6.24 -6.79
N ASP A 209 2.89 -6.83 -5.78
CA ASP A 209 1.95 -6.15 -4.88
C ASP A 209 2.71 -5.60 -3.67
N PRO A 210 2.84 -4.27 -3.53
CA PRO A 210 3.55 -3.66 -2.41
C PRO A 210 2.92 -3.91 -1.05
N ALA A 211 1.60 -4.08 -0.97
CA ALA A 211 0.91 -4.35 0.30
C ALA A 211 1.29 -5.74 0.84
N LYS A 212 1.33 -6.74 -0.03
CA LYS A 212 1.77 -8.09 0.30
C LYS A 212 3.22 -8.12 0.77
N GLU A 213 4.11 -7.47 0.03
CA GLU A 213 5.54 -7.45 0.39
C GLU A 213 5.80 -6.66 1.68
N ALA A 214 5.04 -5.57 1.93
CA ALA A 214 5.12 -4.82 3.18
C ALA A 214 4.63 -5.65 4.38
N ALA A 215 3.61 -6.48 4.22
CA ALA A 215 3.17 -7.39 5.27
C ALA A 215 4.28 -8.41 5.65
N HIS A 216 5.01 -8.94 4.67
CA HIS A 216 6.16 -9.81 4.93
C HIS A 216 7.31 -9.06 5.61
N GLU A 217 7.64 -7.84 5.18
CA GLU A 217 8.65 -7.00 5.85
C GLU A 217 8.27 -6.72 7.32
N LEU A 218 7.00 -6.46 7.60
CA LEU A 218 6.51 -6.23 8.94
C LEU A 218 6.62 -7.48 9.81
N LEU A 219 6.25 -8.66 9.28
CA LEU A 219 6.47 -9.95 9.95
C LEU A 219 7.96 -10.15 10.31
N HIS A 220 8.86 -9.89 9.37
CA HIS A 220 10.30 -9.99 9.62
C HIS A 220 10.76 -9.01 10.71
N ALA A 221 10.29 -7.77 10.70
CA ALA A 221 10.62 -6.75 11.68
C ALA A 221 10.13 -7.14 13.09
N LEU A 222 8.89 -7.62 13.23
CA LEU A 222 8.33 -8.10 14.50
C LEU A 222 9.15 -9.26 15.09
N ASN A 223 9.50 -10.24 14.24
CA ASN A 223 10.29 -11.40 14.67
C ASN A 223 11.71 -10.99 15.06
N ALA A 224 12.35 -10.12 14.30
CA ALA A 224 13.69 -9.62 14.59
C ALA A 224 13.75 -8.83 15.91
N ALA A 225 12.69 -8.07 16.21
CA ALA A 225 12.55 -7.33 17.48
C ALA A 225 12.09 -8.23 18.65
N GLY A 226 11.61 -9.45 18.39
CA GLY A 226 11.08 -10.35 19.41
C GLY A 226 9.78 -9.87 20.05
N ILE A 227 8.96 -9.10 19.30
CA ILE A 227 7.71 -8.48 19.77
C ILE A 227 6.46 -8.99 19.05
N ALA A 228 6.57 -10.07 18.28
CA ALA A 228 5.42 -10.72 17.68
C ALA A 228 4.49 -11.29 18.75
N SER A 229 3.17 -11.19 18.52
CA SER A 229 2.15 -11.77 19.40
C SER A 229 2.18 -13.31 19.33
N ASP A 230 1.92 -13.95 20.46
CA ASP A 230 1.72 -15.41 20.54
C ASP A 230 0.24 -15.80 20.51
N SER A 231 -0.65 -14.81 20.37
CA SER A 231 -2.08 -15.05 20.25
C SER A 231 -2.38 -15.81 18.96
N THR A 232 -3.42 -16.63 18.99
CA THR A 232 -3.94 -17.30 17.79
C THR A 232 -5.00 -16.48 17.04
N HIS A 233 -5.50 -15.40 17.68
CA HIS A 233 -6.52 -14.52 17.14
C HIS A 233 -6.25 -13.09 17.58
N GLY A 234 -6.23 -12.18 16.61
CA GLY A 234 -6.17 -10.74 16.79
C GLY A 234 -7.47 -10.08 16.36
N GLU A 235 -7.69 -8.87 16.82
CA GLU A 235 -8.83 -8.03 16.45
C GLU A 235 -8.37 -6.90 15.52
N VAL A 236 -9.19 -6.54 14.53
CA VAL A 236 -8.96 -5.37 13.69
C VAL A 236 -10.00 -4.29 14.02
N LYS A 237 -9.51 -3.12 14.44
CA LYS A 237 -10.36 -1.94 14.67
C LYS A 237 -10.15 -0.92 13.57
N TYR A 238 -11.25 -0.44 13.00
CA TYR A 238 -11.24 0.49 11.86
C TYR A 238 -11.68 1.87 12.30
N PHE A 239 -10.86 2.85 11.97
CA PHE A 239 -11.11 4.27 12.20
C PHE A 239 -10.97 5.06 10.90
N VAL A 240 -11.79 6.08 10.75
CA VAL A 240 -11.78 6.95 9.56
C VAL A 240 -11.98 8.40 9.96
N SER A 241 -11.42 9.33 9.19
CA SER A 241 -11.61 10.76 9.44
C SER A 241 -12.97 11.28 8.96
N ASP A 242 -13.62 10.60 7.98
CA ASP A 242 -14.96 10.94 7.50
C ASP A 242 -15.69 9.76 6.85
N ALA A 243 -17.02 9.88 6.72
CA ALA A 243 -17.91 8.96 6.00
C ALA A 243 -17.74 7.47 6.36
N PRO A 244 -17.83 7.05 7.62
CA PRO A 244 -17.60 5.67 8.06
C PRO A 244 -18.56 4.65 7.42
N GLU A 245 -19.79 5.04 7.11
CA GLU A 245 -20.76 4.16 6.44
C GLU A 245 -20.34 3.85 5.02
N ARG A 246 -19.87 4.85 4.26
CA ARG A 246 -19.36 4.68 2.89
C ARG A 246 -18.08 3.84 2.89
N PHE A 247 -17.20 4.07 3.84
CA PHE A 247 -15.99 3.27 4.01
C PHE A 247 -16.35 1.80 4.25
N SER A 248 -17.24 1.54 5.22
CA SER A 248 -17.67 0.19 5.57
C SER A 248 -18.35 -0.52 4.39
N ALA A 249 -19.20 0.19 3.65
CA ALA A 249 -19.89 -0.35 2.47
C ALA A 249 -18.95 -0.75 1.32
N ASN A 250 -17.81 -0.10 1.19
CA ASN A 250 -16.85 -0.36 0.09
C ASN A 250 -15.64 -1.20 0.51
N ALA A 251 -15.46 -1.49 1.79
CA ALA A 251 -14.29 -2.20 2.31
C ALA A 251 -14.12 -3.61 1.72
N TRP A 252 -15.22 -4.28 1.35
CA TRP A 252 -15.20 -5.61 0.74
C TRP A 252 -14.33 -5.69 -0.53
N ILE A 253 -14.24 -4.59 -1.29
CA ILE A 253 -13.42 -4.49 -2.51
C ILE A 253 -11.95 -4.83 -2.19
N PHE A 254 -11.48 -4.39 -1.03
CA PHE A 254 -10.06 -4.47 -0.63
C PHE A 254 -9.78 -5.64 0.34
N LEU A 255 -10.78 -6.09 1.10
CA LEU A 255 -10.62 -7.18 2.05
C LEU A 255 -10.82 -8.57 1.41
N GLY A 256 -11.37 -8.63 0.20
CA GLY A 256 -11.57 -9.88 -0.53
C GLY A 256 -12.66 -10.78 0.05
N GLY A 257 -13.67 -10.23 0.73
CA GLY A 257 -14.77 -10.99 1.33
C GLY A 257 -15.98 -10.14 1.69
N GLU A 258 -17.13 -10.78 1.91
CA GLU A 258 -18.40 -10.13 2.27
C GLU A 258 -18.50 -9.74 3.76
N ASN A 259 -17.41 -9.75 4.51
CA ASN A 259 -17.45 -9.41 5.93
C ASN A 259 -17.80 -7.93 6.10
N GLU A 260 -18.94 -7.68 6.73
CA GLU A 260 -19.29 -6.33 7.18
C GLU A 260 -18.29 -5.87 8.22
N ILE A 261 -17.60 -4.80 7.94
CA ILE A 261 -16.78 -4.11 8.93
C ILE A 261 -17.51 -2.88 9.45
N LYS A 262 -17.19 -2.50 10.68
CA LYS A 262 -17.70 -1.26 11.27
C LYS A 262 -16.53 -0.32 11.50
N ALA A 263 -16.54 0.81 10.80
CA ALA A 263 -15.58 1.89 11.03
C ALA A 263 -16.14 2.91 12.01
N ASN A 264 -15.25 3.49 12.83
CA ASN A 264 -15.57 4.55 13.76
C ASN A 264 -15.02 5.88 13.21
N LYS A 265 -15.86 6.92 13.19
CA LYS A 265 -15.39 8.26 12.82
C LYS A 265 -14.58 8.85 13.95
N VAL A 266 -13.46 9.50 13.61
CA VAL A 266 -12.62 10.26 14.53
C VAL A 266 -12.29 11.64 13.96
N GLU A 267 -12.06 12.60 14.83
CA GLU A 267 -11.57 13.93 14.49
C GLU A 267 -10.06 13.96 14.79
N LEU A 268 -9.24 14.46 13.82
CA LEU A 268 -7.80 14.64 13.96
C LEU A 268 -7.47 16.04 14.45
#